data_ce44a46de41142d32e07372ac3d9a45c
#
_entry.id   ce44a46de41142d32e07372ac3d9a45c
#
_cell.length_a   1.000
_cell.length_b   1.000
_cell.length_c   1.000
_cell.angle_alpha   90.00
_cell.angle_beta   90.00
_cell.angle_gamma   90.00
#
_symmetry.space_group_name_H-M   'P 1'
#
loop_
_entity.id
_entity.type
_entity.pdbx_description
1 polymer ?
#
loop_
_entity_poly.entity_id
_entity_poly.type
_entity_poly.pdbx_seq_one_letter_code
_entity_poly.pdbx_strand_id
1 'polypeptide(L)'
;MAQALWEKLLPFVPAQLGNSHPIGLNELFRFYRYQRGHQFKGHYDESNIRNEREASYFTFMVYLNDNFQGGDTAFRGLRIRPRQGMALIFLHSLFHEGSEVTQGVKDVLRSDILYRTVAA
;
A
#
# COMPACT_ATOMS: atom_id res chain seq x y z
N MET A 1 -3.29 13.97 9.13
CA MET A 1 -3.34 13.34 7.80
C MET A 1 -3.84 11.91 7.85
N ALA A 2 -3.32 11.10 8.75
CA ALA A 2 -3.72 9.68 8.85
C ALA A 2 -5.21 9.50 9.09
N GLN A 3 -5.79 10.28 10.01
CA GLN A 3 -7.21 10.16 10.33
C GLN A 3 -8.10 10.54 9.15
N ALA A 4 -7.76 11.60 8.42
CA ALA A 4 -8.55 12.04 7.28
C ALA A 4 -8.54 11.01 6.14
N LEU A 5 -7.37 10.40 5.89
CA LEU A 5 -7.27 9.33 4.89
C LEU A 5 -7.99 8.08 5.35
N TRP A 6 -7.89 7.74 6.63
CA TRP A 6 -8.56 6.57 7.18
C TRP A 6 -10.08 6.64 6.98
N GLU A 7 -10.68 7.78 7.25
CA GLU A 7 -12.12 7.96 7.08
C GLU A 7 -12.56 7.71 5.63
N LYS A 8 -11.73 8.11 4.67
CA LYS A 8 -12.01 7.88 3.25
C LYS A 8 -11.82 6.43 2.83
N LEU A 9 -10.86 5.73 3.46
CA LEU A 9 -10.52 4.36 3.10
C LEU A 9 -11.44 3.33 3.73
N LEU A 10 -11.96 3.62 4.91
CA LEU A 10 -12.69 2.65 5.73
C LEU A 10 -13.77 1.87 4.96
N PRO A 11 -14.58 2.49 4.08
CA PRO A 11 -15.57 1.73 3.31
C PRO A 11 -15.01 0.66 2.39
N PHE A 12 -13.72 0.75 2.04
CA PHE A 12 -13.06 -0.17 1.11
C PHE A 12 -12.20 -1.20 1.82
N VAL A 13 -12.08 -1.11 3.14
CA VAL A 13 -11.22 -1.99 3.94
C VAL A 13 -12.07 -3.13 4.50
N PRO A 14 -11.58 -4.39 4.40
CA PRO A 14 -12.31 -5.50 5.01
C PRO A 14 -12.56 -5.25 6.49
N ALA A 15 -13.83 -5.28 6.89
CA ALA A 15 -14.25 -4.96 8.26
C ALA A 15 -13.79 -6.01 9.26
N GLN A 16 -13.41 -7.21 8.79
CA GLN A 16 -13.01 -8.31 9.63
C GLN A 16 -12.08 -9.24 8.92
N LEU A 17 -11.01 -9.65 9.59
CA LEU A 17 -10.09 -10.70 9.17
C LEU A 17 -9.97 -11.70 10.32
N GLY A 18 -10.68 -12.83 10.22
CA GLY A 18 -10.74 -13.75 11.35
C GLY A 18 -11.27 -13.04 12.59
N ASN A 19 -10.47 -13.01 13.66
CA ASN A 19 -10.80 -12.33 14.91
C ASN A 19 -10.30 -10.88 14.97
N SER A 20 -9.87 -10.33 13.84
CA SER A 20 -9.28 -8.99 13.80
C SER A 20 -10.19 -8.03 13.07
N HIS A 21 -10.14 -6.76 13.49
CA HIS A 21 -10.86 -5.67 12.84
C HIS A 21 -9.89 -4.50 12.58
N PRO A 22 -10.14 -3.70 11.53
CA PRO A 22 -9.25 -2.59 11.21
C PRO A 22 -9.40 -1.46 12.23
N ILE A 23 -8.25 -0.88 12.60
CA ILE A 23 -8.22 0.20 13.59
C ILE A 23 -7.67 1.52 13.07
N GLY A 24 -7.00 1.52 11.92
CA GLY A 24 -6.47 2.73 11.33
C GLY A 24 -5.26 2.49 10.46
N LEU A 25 -4.72 3.59 9.93
CA LEU A 25 -3.47 3.58 9.19
C LEU A 25 -2.30 3.72 10.15
N ASN A 26 -1.19 3.07 9.82
CA ASN A 26 0.06 3.39 10.44
C ASN A 26 0.35 4.86 10.14
N GLU A 27 0.59 5.66 11.18
CA GLU A 27 0.84 7.10 11.05
C GLU A 27 2.20 7.41 10.44
N LEU A 28 3.08 6.44 10.31
CA LEU A 28 4.33 6.58 9.60
C LEU A 28 4.08 6.43 8.11
N PHE A 29 3.99 7.55 7.41
CA PHE A 29 3.88 7.56 5.96
C PHE A 29 5.27 7.58 5.35
N ARG A 30 5.45 6.79 4.27
CA ARG A 30 6.68 6.75 3.52
C ARG A 30 6.44 7.31 2.13
N PHE A 31 7.36 8.15 1.67
CA PHE A 31 7.33 8.71 0.33
C PHE A 31 8.46 8.08 -0.47
N TYR A 32 8.13 7.53 -1.63
CA TYR A 32 9.10 6.94 -2.53
C TYR A 32 9.14 7.73 -3.82
N ARG A 33 10.34 8.04 -4.28
CA ARG A 33 10.54 8.66 -5.58
C ARG A 33 11.36 7.72 -6.44
N TYR A 34 10.79 7.36 -7.59
CA TYR A 34 11.44 6.51 -8.59
C TYR A 34 11.79 7.38 -9.78
N GLN A 35 13.07 7.46 -10.09
CA GLN A 35 13.57 8.13 -11.27
C GLN A 35 13.78 7.09 -12.38
N ARG A 36 14.09 7.58 -13.59
CA ARG A 36 14.36 6.71 -14.73
C ARG A 36 15.35 5.60 -14.35
N GLY A 37 15.01 4.37 -14.66
CA GLY A 37 15.80 3.19 -14.36
C GLY A 37 15.54 2.57 -12.98
N HIS A 38 14.82 3.27 -12.11
CA HIS A 38 14.49 2.74 -10.79
C HIS A 38 13.31 1.77 -10.87
N GLN A 39 13.39 0.74 -10.06
CA GLN A 39 12.34 -0.26 -9.93
C GLN A 39 12.34 -0.82 -8.52
N PHE A 40 11.24 -1.43 -8.13
CA PHE A 40 11.16 -2.21 -6.92
C PHE A 40 10.90 -3.66 -7.34
N LYS A 41 11.93 -4.50 -7.25
CA LYS A 41 11.84 -5.89 -7.71
C LYS A 41 10.78 -6.66 -6.96
N GLY A 42 10.31 -7.75 -7.56
CA GLY A 42 9.27 -8.58 -6.98
C GLY A 42 9.55 -8.98 -5.54
N HIS A 43 8.56 -8.80 -4.68
CA HIS A 43 8.69 -9.04 -3.24
C HIS A 43 7.31 -9.21 -2.59
N TYR A 44 7.34 -9.64 -1.33
CA TYR A 44 6.21 -9.56 -0.42
C TYR A 44 6.45 -8.40 0.53
N ASP A 45 5.39 -7.79 1.03
CA ASP A 45 5.51 -6.80 2.07
C ASP A 45 5.55 -7.46 3.44
N GLU A 46 6.21 -6.81 4.39
CA GLU A 46 6.27 -7.30 5.75
C GLU A 46 5.17 -6.67 6.59
N SER A 47 4.63 -7.46 7.52
CA SER A 47 3.68 -6.97 8.51
C SER A 47 4.39 -6.07 9.52
N ASN A 48 3.78 -4.92 9.81
CA ASN A 48 4.21 -4.07 10.92
C ASN A 48 3.51 -4.55 12.18
N ILE A 49 4.27 -5.17 13.08
CA ILE A 49 3.74 -5.71 14.33
C ILE A 49 3.99 -4.68 15.43
N ARG A 50 2.91 -4.13 15.99
CA ARG A 50 2.99 -3.15 17.08
C ARG A 50 3.05 -3.78 18.46
N ASN A 51 2.24 -4.83 18.65
CA ASN A 51 2.17 -5.53 19.92
C ASN A 51 1.52 -6.90 19.68
N GLU A 52 1.15 -7.59 20.74
CA GLU A 52 0.59 -8.94 20.65
C GLU A 52 -0.75 -9.02 19.92
N ARG A 53 -1.47 -7.88 19.82
CA ARG A 53 -2.81 -7.84 19.25
C ARG A 53 -2.93 -6.98 18.01
N GLU A 54 -1.94 -6.14 17.73
CA GLU A 54 -2.02 -5.16 16.65
C GLU A 54 -0.90 -5.36 15.64
N ALA A 55 -1.30 -5.55 14.38
CA ALA A 55 -0.37 -5.70 13.27
C ALA A 55 -1.05 -5.25 11.98
N SER A 56 -0.24 -4.95 10.96
CA SER A 56 -0.76 -4.64 9.64
C SER A 56 -0.85 -5.90 8.78
N TYR A 57 -1.84 -5.95 7.92
CA TYR A 57 -2.05 -7.05 6.96
C TYR A 57 -2.19 -6.55 5.53
N PHE A 58 -2.51 -5.28 5.36
CA PHE A 58 -2.68 -4.65 4.05
C PHE A 58 -1.71 -3.51 3.86
N THR A 59 -1.18 -3.43 2.66
CA THR A 59 -0.45 -2.25 2.18
C THR A 59 -1.46 -1.28 1.60
N PHE A 60 -1.27 0.00 1.93
CA PHE A 60 -1.99 1.11 1.34
C PHE A 60 -0.99 1.97 0.60
N MET A 61 -1.27 2.30 -0.67
CA MET A 61 -0.43 3.21 -1.42
C MET A 61 -1.26 4.12 -2.30
N VAL A 62 -0.76 5.34 -2.52
CA VAL A 62 -1.37 6.33 -3.38
C VAL A 62 -0.33 6.80 -4.38
N TYR A 63 -0.70 6.81 -5.66
CA TYR A 63 0.12 7.42 -6.70
C TYR A 63 -0.07 8.93 -6.65
N LEU A 64 1.02 9.66 -6.44
CA LEU A 64 0.97 11.12 -6.29
C LEU A 64 1.02 11.84 -7.63
N ASN A 65 1.45 11.14 -8.68
CA ASN A 65 1.48 11.66 -10.05
C ASN A 65 1.34 10.52 -11.04
N ASP A 66 1.16 10.86 -12.32
CA ASP A 66 1.08 9.86 -13.39
C ASP A 66 1.76 10.31 -14.69
N ASN A 67 2.50 11.42 -14.65
CA ASN A 67 3.19 11.98 -15.80
C ASN A 67 4.56 11.31 -16.04
N PHE A 68 4.56 9.99 -16.11
CA PHE A 68 5.76 9.17 -16.33
C PHE A 68 5.41 7.95 -17.18
N GLN A 69 6.42 7.24 -17.68
CA GLN A 69 6.24 6.00 -18.43
C GLN A 69 6.87 4.84 -17.67
N GLY A 70 6.30 3.65 -17.84
CA GLY A 70 6.65 2.50 -17.02
C GLY A 70 6.05 2.65 -15.62
N GLY A 71 6.69 2.02 -14.65
CA GLY A 71 6.32 2.21 -13.25
C GLY A 71 5.00 1.57 -12.81
N ASP A 72 4.45 0.64 -13.60
CA ASP A 72 3.25 -0.10 -13.21
C ASP A 72 3.50 -0.87 -11.92
N THR A 73 2.45 -1.06 -11.12
CA THR A 73 2.48 -2.02 -10.04
C THR A 73 1.96 -3.34 -10.58
N ALA A 74 2.81 -4.36 -10.57
CA ALA A 74 2.49 -5.64 -11.19
C ALA A 74 2.30 -6.72 -10.14
N PHE A 75 1.16 -7.39 -10.21
CA PHE A 75 0.84 -8.60 -9.47
C PHE A 75 0.83 -9.77 -10.46
N ARG A 76 0.75 -10.99 -9.94
CA ARG A 76 0.61 -12.14 -10.83
C ARG A 76 -0.71 -12.02 -11.61
N GLY A 77 -0.61 -11.92 -12.93
CA GLY A 77 -1.79 -11.84 -13.82
C GLY A 77 -2.50 -10.49 -13.83
N LEU A 78 -1.95 -9.47 -13.16
CA LEU A 78 -2.59 -8.16 -13.10
C LEU A 78 -1.53 -7.06 -13.04
N ARG A 79 -1.66 -6.06 -13.92
CA ARG A 79 -0.81 -4.87 -13.90
C ARG A 79 -1.69 -3.66 -13.66
N ILE A 80 -1.29 -2.82 -12.71
CA ILE A 80 -2.00 -1.59 -12.39
C ILE A 80 -1.22 -0.44 -12.98
N ARG A 81 -1.83 0.28 -13.94
CA ARG A 81 -1.27 1.51 -14.48
C ARG A 81 -1.52 2.65 -13.49
N PRO A 82 -0.48 3.32 -13.00
CA PRO A 82 -0.66 4.44 -12.07
C PRO A 82 -1.51 5.56 -12.64
N ARG A 83 -2.38 6.12 -11.80
CA ARG A 83 -3.11 7.36 -12.08
C ARG A 83 -3.02 8.25 -10.85
N GLN A 84 -2.82 9.53 -11.08
CA GLN A 84 -2.71 10.49 -9.98
C GLN A 84 -3.94 10.41 -9.06
N GLY A 85 -3.67 10.25 -7.76
CA GLY A 85 -4.72 10.15 -6.75
C GLY A 85 -5.32 8.76 -6.58
N MET A 86 -4.93 7.79 -7.42
CA MET A 86 -5.40 6.41 -7.28
C MET A 86 -4.78 5.77 -6.05
N ALA A 87 -5.62 5.12 -5.24
CA ALA A 87 -5.17 4.35 -4.09
C ALA A 87 -5.28 2.87 -4.37
N LEU A 88 -4.29 2.11 -3.90
CA LEU A 88 -4.31 0.65 -3.91
C LEU A 88 -4.30 0.14 -2.48
N ILE A 89 -5.08 -0.90 -2.24
CA ILE A 89 -5.08 -1.64 -0.98
C ILE A 89 -4.91 -3.11 -1.35
N PHE A 90 -3.88 -3.75 -0.81
CA PHE A 90 -3.64 -5.17 -1.08
C PHE A 90 -2.97 -5.85 0.11
N LEU A 91 -3.20 -7.15 0.23
CA LEU A 91 -2.59 -7.95 1.30
C LEU A 91 -1.06 -7.94 1.17
N HIS A 92 -0.38 -7.85 2.29
CA HIS A 92 1.08 -7.96 2.34
C HIS A 92 1.60 -9.26 1.72
N SER A 93 0.80 -10.31 1.76
CA SER A 93 1.15 -11.64 1.25
C SER A 93 1.08 -11.76 -0.27
N LEU A 94 0.59 -10.74 -0.98
CA LEU A 94 0.58 -10.75 -2.43
C LEU A 94 1.94 -10.36 -2.98
N PHE A 95 2.52 -11.24 -3.79
CA PHE A 95 3.77 -10.97 -4.49
C PHE A 95 3.55 -9.90 -5.56
N HIS A 96 4.36 -8.87 -5.55
CA HIS A 96 4.20 -7.74 -6.47
C HIS A 96 5.52 -7.06 -6.73
N GLU A 97 5.55 -6.24 -7.78
CA GLU A 97 6.72 -5.44 -8.12
C GLU A 97 6.30 -4.03 -8.55
N GLY A 98 7.18 -3.07 -8.33
CA GLY A 98 7.11 -1.78 -8.99
C GLY A 98 7.98 -1.84 -10.23
N SER A 99 7.38 -1.90 -11.41
CA SER A 99 8.10 -2.01 -12.66
C SER A 99 8.97 -0.80 -12.91
N GLU A 100 10.02 -0.98 -13.72
CA GLU A 100 10.98 0.08 -14.00
C GLU A 100 10.30 1.31 -14.59
N VAL A 101 10.67 2.49 -14.07
CA VAL A 101 10.28 3.78 -14.66
C VAL A 101 11.20 4.03 -15.84
N THR A 102 10.61 4.16 -17.03
CA THR A 102 11.40 4.32 -18.26
C THR A 102 11.54 5.77 -18.66
N GLN A 103 10.64 6.65 -18.20
CA GLN A 103 10.70 8.08 -18.49
C GLN A 103 9.94 8.84 -17.41
N GLY A 104 10.48 9.97 -16.98
CA GLY A 104 9.86 10.81 -15.96
C GLY A 104 10.19 10.37 -14.55
N VAL A 105 9.38 10.84 -13.60
CA VAL A 105 9.56 10.57 -12.17
C VAL A 105 8.23 10.08 -11.60
N LYS A 106 8.27 9.02 -10.82
CA LYS A 106 7.11 8.44 -10.15
C LYS A 106 7.20 8.70 -8.65
N ASP A 107 6.18 9.33 -8.09
CA ASP A 107 6.07 9.60 -6.65
C ASP A 107 4.90 8.81 -6.05
N VAL A 108 5.17 8.13 -4.95
CA VAL A 108 4.19 7.26 -4.27
C VAL A 108 4.22 7.54 -2.77
N LEU A 109 3.03 7.61 -2.20
CA LEU A 109 2.83 7.61 -0.75
C LEU A 109 2.43 6.20 -0.32
N ARG A 110 3.03 5.71 0.77
CA ARG A 110 2.73 4.38 1.28
C ARG A 110 2.53 4.39 2.78
N SER A 111 1.59 3.57 3.24
CA SER A 111 1.40 3.24 4.65
C SER A 111 0.85 1.82 4.75
N ASP A 112 0.46 1.42 5.96
CA ASP A 112 -0.09 0.10 6.23
C ASP A 112 -1.41 0.25 6.97
N ILE A 113 -2.34 -0.69 6.76
CA ILE A 113 -3.59 -0.74 7.48
C ILE A 113 -3.43 -1.68 8.66
N LEU A 114 -3.65 -1.14 9.86
CA LEU A 114 -3.50 -1.88 11.11
C LEU A 114 -4.81 -2.55 11.49
N TYR A 115 -4.69 -3.76 11.99
CA TYR A 115 -5.79 -4.54 12.53
C TYR A 115 -5.51 -4.89 13.98
N ARG A 116 -6.57 -5.02 14.75
CA ARG A 116 -6.49 -5.45 16.14
C ARG A 116 -7.24 -6.76 16.32
N THR A 117 -6.58 -7.73 16.93
CA THR A 117 -7.19 -9.01 17.28
C THR A 117 -8.02 -8.85 18.55
N VAL A 118 -9.27 -9.30 18.48
CA VAL A 118 -10.15 -9.33 19.65
C VAL A 118 -9.73 -10.50 20.53
N ALA A 119 -9.67 -10.27 21.84
CA ALA A 119 -9.36 -11.34 22.78
C ALA A 119 -10.43 -12.43 22.70
N ALA A 120 -9.96 -13.67 22.65
CA ALA A 120 -10.85 -14.83 22.64
C ALA A 120 -11.61 -14.93 23.97
#